data_3c78b501e15cf24db2dd06b6f005d2a1
#
_entry.id   3c78b501e15cf24db2dd06b6f005d2a1
#
_cell.length_a   1.000
_cell.length_b   1.000
_cell.length_c   1.000
_cell.angle_alpha   90.00
_cell.angle_beta   90.00
_cell.angle_gamma   90.00
#
_symmetry.space_group_name_H-M   'P 1'
#
loop_
_entity.id
_entity.type
_entity.pdbx_description
1 polymer ?
#
loop_
_entity_poly.entity_id
_entity_poly.type
_entity_poly.pdbx_seq_one_letter_code
_entity_poly.pdbx_strand_id
1 'polypeptide(L)'
;MAGSSIPAQLLAAIKGRKYTSIARLFANPVDFQGWTPTGHWVATDPQTAARIIEVWFSPGGSASTITWSNETSTTKFGTLEYEIAWQAQPDDQPRVLRQAYILTFKGDKIAAARVYCAGLHTEFPEVDLEKQRRQKGLGGLKPAPSSPRAIAVKAV
;
A
#
# COMPACT_ATOMS: atom_id res chain seq x y z
N MET A 1 19.77 -20.36 5.66
CA MET A 1 19.08 -19.13 6.11
C MET A 1 18.06 -18.75 5.04
N ALA A 2 16.80 -18.70 5.39
CA ALA A 2 15.79 -18.22 4.46
C ALA A 2 16.07 -16.73 4.18
N GLY A 3 16.27 -16.36 2.92
CA GLY A 3 16.44 -14.97 2.52
C GLY A 3 15.17 -14.17 2.85
N SER A 4 15.32 -12.88 3.14
CA SER A 4 14.19 -11.97 3.35
C SER A 4 13.27 -11.98 2.13
N SER A 5 11.94 -11.99 2.33
CA SER A 5 10.95 -11.94 1.26
C SER A 5 11.09 -10.66 0.42
N ILE A 6 10.63 -10.66 -0.84
CA ILE A 6 10.66 -9.47 -1.68
C ILE A 6 9.89 -8.31 -1.06
N PRO A 7 8.68 -8.49 -0.49
CA PRO A 7 7.98 -7.43 0.23
C PRO A 7 8.78 -6.88 1.42
N ALA A 8 9.45 -7.75 2.19
CA ALA A 8 10.30 -7.31 3.30
C ALA A 8 11.50 -6.49 2.82
N GLN A 9 12.13 -6.90 1.72
CA GLN A 9 13.23 -6.15 1.10
C GLN A 9 12.75 -4.78 0.59
N LEU A 10 11.58 -4.72 -0.04
CA LEU A 10 10.96 -3.48 -0.49
C LEU A 10 10.69 -2.54 0.69
N LEU A 11 10.07 -3.06 1.75
CA LEU A 11 9.81 -2.29 2.97
C LEU A 11 11.10 -1.75 3.61
N ALA A 12 12.13 -2.59 3.72
CA ALA A 12 13.43 -2.17 4.27
C ALA A 12 14.10 -1.08 3.42
N ALA A 13 13.99 -1.18 2.09
CA ALA A 13 14.52 -0.18 1.17
C ALA A 13 13.74 1.15 1.25
N ILE A 14 12.42 1.10 1.39
CA ILE A 14 11.58 2.28 1.62
C ILE A 14 11.93 2.93 2.96
N LYS A 15 11.99 2.18 4.06
CA LYS A 15 12.39 2.67 5.38
C LYS A 15 13.76 3.33 5.36
N GLY A 16 14.70 2.74 4.65
CA GLY A 16 16.08 3.24 4.52
C GLY A 16 16.25 4.32 3.47
N ARG A 17 15.19 4.70 2.74
CA ARG A 17 15.24 5.65 1.59
C ARG A 17 16.29 5.24 0.53
N LYS A 18 16.44 3.94 0.32
CA LYS A 18 17.43 3.36 -0.60
C LYS A 18 16.81 3.14 -1.99
N TYR A 19 16.50 4.20 -2.70
CA TYR A 19 15.73 4.15 -3.96
C TYR A 19 16.44 3.36 -5.07
N THR A 20 17.77 3.38 -5.13
CA THR A 20 18.54 2.52 -6.03
C THR A 20 18.34 1.03 -5.71
N SER A 21 18.21 0.68 -4.42
CA SER A 21 17.90 -0.69 -4.01
C SER A 21 16.47 -1.07 -4.37
N ILE A 22 15.52 -0.13 -4.30
CA ILE A 22 14.14 -0.31 -4.76
C ILE A 22 14.12 -0.66 -6.24
N ALA A 23 14.82 0.10 -7.09
CA ALA A 23 14.90 -0.18 -8.53
C ALA A 23 15.39 -1.60 -8.83
N ARG A 24 16.34 -2.12 -8.04
CA ARG A 24 16.87 -3.47 -8.21
C ARG A 24 15.87 -4.59 -7.90
N LEU A 25 14.81 -4.31 -7.16
CA LEU A 25 13.77 -5.29 -6.86
C LEU A 25 12.78 -5.48 -8.02
N PHE A 26 12.70 -4.53 -8.94
CA PHE A 26 11.79 -4.59 -10.09
C PHE A 26 12.43 -5.34 -11.28
N ALA A 27 11.58 -6.07 -12.00
CA ALA A 27 11.93 -6.63 -13.30
C ALA A 27 12.01 -5.53 -14.36
N ASN A 28 12.68 -5.82 -15.47
CA ASN A 28 12.67 -4.97 -16.65
C ASN A 28 12.20 -5.79 -17.87
N PRO A 29 11.03 -5.49 -18.47
CA PRO A 29 10.08 -4.44 -18.07
C PRO A 29 9.32 -4.77 -16.76
N VAL A 30 8.71 -3.75 -16.15
CA VAL A 30 7.80 -3.86 -15.02
C VAL A 30 6.44 -3.24 -15.37
N ASP A 31 5.35 -3.81 -14.89
CA ASP A 31 4.02 -3.19 -14.93
C ASP A 31 3.70 -2.57 -13.55
N PHE A 32 4.13 -1.32 -13.37
CA PHE A 32 3.88 -0.57 -12.13
C PHE A 32 2.71 0.39 -12.32
N GLN A 33 1.74 0.32 -11.43
CA GLN A 33 0.62 1.24 -11.37
C GLN A 33 0.32 1.64 -9.93
N GLY A 34 0.19 2.95 -9.70
CA GLY A 34 -0.13 3.50 -8.40
C GLY A 34 -1.31 4.45 -8.47
N TRP A 35 -2.28 4.26 -7.60
CA TRP A 35 -3.43 5.16 -7.45
C TRP A 35 -3.31 5.91 -6.14
N THR A 36 -3.17 7.22 -6.26
CA THR A 36 -3.09 8.17 -5.14
C THR A 36 -4.18 9.22 -5.30
N PRO A 37 -4.52 9.97 -4.25
CA PRO A 37 -5.48 11.08 -4.38
C PRO A 37 -5.08 12.12 -5.42
N THR A 38 -3.78 12.22 -5.74
CA THR A 38 -3.25 13.18 -6.71
C THR A 38 -3.21 12.65 -8.13
N GLY A 39 -3.47 11.36 -8.35
CA GLY A 39 -3.53 10.81 -9.70
C GLY A 39 -3.11 9.35 -9.84
N HIS A 40 -3.06 8.91 -11.09
CA HIS A 40 -2.64 7.59 -11.52
C HIS A 40 -1.18 7.65 -12.03
N TRP A 41 -0.32 6.88 -11.40
CA TRP A 41 1.10 6.81 -11.68
C TRP A 41 1.42 5.51 -12.42
N VAL A 42 2.21 5.60 -13.47
CA VAL A 42 2.57 4.43 -14.31
C VAL A 42 4.07 4.41 -14.58
N ALA A 43 4.67 3.23 -14.49
CA ALA A 43 6.04 3.00 -14.94
C ALA A 43 6.17 1.63 -15.61
N THR A 44 7.02 1.58 -16.63
CA THR A 44 7.35 0.35 -17.38
C THR A 44 8.80 -0.09 -17.18
N ASP A 45 9.59 0.70 -16.45
CA ASP A 45 10.98 0.41 -16.13
C ASP A 45 11.26 0.59 -14.63
N PRO A 46 12.27 -0.13 -14.09
CA PRO A 46 12.61 -0.11 -12.66
C PRO A 46 12.97 1.26 -12.10
N GLN A 47 13.66 2.08 -12.86
CA GLN A 47 14.16 3.38 -12.41
C GLN A 47 12.99 4.35 -12.23
N THR A 48 12.08 4.40 -13.20
CA THR A 48 10.87 5.22 -13.12
C THR A 48 9.97 4.75 -11.96
N ALA A 49 9.79 3.44 -11.76
CA ALA A 49 9.01 2.91 -10.64
C ALA A 49 9.63 3.32 -9.28
N ALA A 50 10.94 3.19 -9.12
CA ALA A 50 11.64 3.62 -7.91
C ALA A 50 11.54 5.13 -7.69
N ARG A 51 11.62 5.95 -8.75
CA ARG A 51 11.50 7.40 -8.67
C ARG A 51 10.09 7.84 -8.28
N ILE A 52 9.05 7.14 -8.73
CA ILE A 52 7.67 7.39 -8.28
C ILE A 52 7.58 7.19 -6.75
N ILE A 53 8.11 6.07 -6.25
CA ILE A 53 8.15 5.78 -4.82
C ILE A 53 8.97 6.86 -4.09
N GLU A 54 10.10 7.28 -4.63
CA GLU A 54 10.90 8.37 -4.08
C GLU A 54 10.10 9.67 -3.94
N VAL A 55 9.38 10.07 -4.98
CA VAL A 55 8.54 11.28 -4.97
C VAL A 55 7.48 11.22 -3.87
N TRP A 56 6.88 10.04 -3.63
CA TRP A 56 5.89 9.87 -2.57
C TRP A 56 6.48 10.04 -1.16
N PHE A 57 7.76 9.74 -0.97
CA PHE A 57 8.44 9.78 0.32
C PHE A 57 9.39 10.96 0.51
N SER A 58 9.54 11.84 -0.49
CA SER A 58 10.48 12.96 -0.48
C SER A 58 9.84 14.36 -0.42
N PRO A 59 8.73 14.62 0.25
CA PRO A 59 8.30 15.98 0.44
C PRO A 59 9.22 16.65 1.47
N GLY A 60 10.11 17.49 0.98
CA GLY A 60 10.76 18.58 1.65
C GLY A 60 11.24 18.39 3.09
N GLY A 61 12.19 17.49 3.32
CA GLY A 61 12.91 17.44 4.62
C GLY A 61 12.11 16.91 5.82
N SER A 62 10.91 16.42 5.60
CA SER A 62 10.02 15.95 6.64
C SER A 62 10.47 14.62 7.24
N ALA A 63 10.30 14.49 8.54
CA ALA A 63 10.44 13.21 9.22
C ALA A 63 9.22 12.35 8.88
N SER A 64 9.43 11.22 8.22
CA SER A 64 8.43 10.19 8.03
C SER A 64 8.88 8.91 8.73
N THR A 65 7.97 8.31 9.49
CA THR A 65 8.25 7.07 10.23
C THR A 65 7.17 6.05 9.88
N ILE A 66 7.59 4.83 9.55
CA ILE A 66 6.64 3.72 9.38
C ILE A 66 6.26 3.23 10.76
N THR A 67 4.99 3.44 11.14
CA THR A 67 4.45 3.13 12.46
C THR A 67 3.86 1.72 12.53
N TRP A 68 3.45 1.18 11.39
CA TRP A 68 2.89 -0.15 11.26
C TRP A 68 3.20 -0.73 9.87
N SER A 69 3.38 -2.02 9.79
CA SER A 69 3.52 -2.73 8.52
C SER A 69 3.08 -4.18 8.63
N ASN A 70 2.56 -4.71 7.54
CA ASN A 70 2.23 -6.11 7.37
C ASN A 70 2.65 -6.56 5.98
N GLU A 71 3.13 -7.80 5.87
CA GLU A 71 3.54 -8.38 4.60
C GLU A 71 3.17 -9.84 4.49
N THR A 72 2.87 -10.28 3.29
CA THR A 72 2.73 -11.68 2.94
C THR A 72 3.49 -11.99 1.66
N SER A 73 3.94 -13.21 1.51
CA SER A 73 4.66 -13.61 0.29
C SER A 73 4.51 -15.09 0.01
N THR A 74 4.29 -15.39 -1.25
CA THR A 74 4.44 -16.72 -1.86
C THR A 74 5.53 -16.65 -2.91
N THR A 75 5.74 -17.71 -3.68
CA THR A 75 6.71 -17.73 -4.78
C THR A 75 6.28 -16.86 -5.98
N LYS A 76 5.00 -16.53 -6.11
CA LYS A 76 4.44 -15.79 -7.26
C LYS A 76 3.84 -14.45 -6.91
N PHE A 77 3.37 -14.28 -5.68
CA PHE A 77 2.62 -13.11 -5.24
C PHE A 77 3.05 -12.67 -3.86
N GLY A 78 2.89 -11.39 -3.59
CA GLY A 78 3.07 -10.84 -2.26
C GLY A 78 2.22 -9.59 -2.05
N THR A 79 2.02 -9.25 -0.80
CA THR A 79 1.43 -7.99 -0.40
C THR A 79 2.35 -7.29 0.58
N LEU A 80 2.30 -5.96 0.56
CA LEU A 80 2.95 -5.12 1.55
C LEU A 80 1.97 -4.00 1.90
N GLU A 81 1.67 -3.87 3.15
CA GLU A 81 0.89 -2.75 3.69
C GLU A 81 1.71 -2.03 4.74
N TYR A 82 1.60 -0.73 4.80
CA TYR A 82 2.20 0.05 5.88
C TYR A 82 1.46 1.35 6.13
N GLU A 83 1.65 1.84 7.34
CA GLU A 83 1.24 3.17 7.76
C GLU A 83 2.45 4.03 8.00
N ILE A 84 2.40 5.26 7.53
CA ILE A 84 3.44 6.27 7.74
C ILE A 84 2.84 7.39 8.57
N ALA A 85 3.51 7.74 9.66
CA ALA A 85 3.33 9.04 10.30
C ALA A 85 4.26 10.05 9.62
N TRP A 86 3.68 11.15 9.18
CA TRP A 86 4.38 12.22 8.49
C TRP A 86 4.15 13.56 9.19
N GLN A 87 5.20 14.34 9.33
CA GLN A 87 5.18 15.65 9.96
C GLN A 87 6.10 16.59 9.18
N ALA A 88 5.56 17.67 8.63
CA ALA A 88 6.32 18.60 7.81
C ALA A 88 7.31 19.42 8.65
N GLN A 89 6.87 19.89 9.82
CA GLN A 89 7.64 20.62 10.79
C GLN A 89 7.42 20.03 12.19
N PRO A 90 8.35 20.19 13.14
CA PRO A 90 8.23 19.63 14.48
C PRO A 90 6.95 20.04 15.23
N ASP A 91 6.45 21.25 14.97
CA ASP A 91 5.26 21.82 15.62
C ASP A 91 3.96 21.56 14.85
N ASP A 92 4.03 20.94 13.66
CA ASP A 92 2.85 20.61 12.87
C ASP A 92 2.13 19.41 13.46
N GLN A 93 0.82 19.37 13.28
CA GLN A 93 0.05 18.17 13.59
C GLN A 93 0.50 16.99 12.69
N PRO A 94 0.89 15.85 13.25
CA PRO A 94 1.24 14.68 12.47
C PRO A 94 0.07 14.25 11.59
N ARG A 95 0.40 13.76 10.40
CA ARG A 95 -0.56 13.14 9.48
C ARG A 95 -0.21 11.69 9.28
N VAL A 96 -1.21 10.88 8.99
CA VAL A 96 -1.02 9.47 8.68
C VAL A 96 -1.40 9.19 7.23
N LEU A 97 -0.69 8.25 6.63
CA LEU A 97 -0.91 7.76 5.29
C LEU A 97 -0.82 6.25 5.31
N ARG A 98 -1.75 5.56 4.65
CA ARG A 98 -1.67 4.12 4.42
C ARG A 98 -1.50 3.81 2.94
N GLN A 99 -0.60 2.88 2.67
CA GLN A 99 -0.41 2.33 1.33
C GLN A 99 -0.46 0.81 1.37
N ALA A 100 -1.00 0.23 0.30
CA ALA A 100 -1.01 -1.19 0.06
C ALA A 100 -0.42 -1.49 -1.31
N TYR A 101 0.48 -2.47 -1.37
CA TYR A 101 1.08 -3.00 -2.59
C TYR A 101 0.59 -4.41 -2.82
N ILE A 102 0.13 -4.69 -4.02
CA ILE A 102 -0.13 -6.03 -4.53
C ILE A 102 0.96 -6.32 -5.57
N LEU A 103 1.76 -7.33 -5.31
CA LEU A 103 2.98 -7.62 -6.05
C LEU A 103 2.86 -8.97 -6.76
N THR A 104 3.28 -9.02 -8.02
CA THR A 104 3.46 -10.26 -8.78
C THR A 104 4.94 -10.43 -9.08
N PHE A 105 5.45 -11.63 -8.87
CA PHE A 105 6.87 -11.93 -9.02
C PHE A 105 7.16 -12.74 -10.26
N LYS A 106 8.34 -12.51 -10.84
CA LYS A 106 8.99 -13.36 -11.84
C LYS A 106 10.41 -13.65 -11.33
N GLY A 107 10.62 -14.87 -10.82
CA GLY A 107 11.84 -15.21 -10.10
C GLY A 107 11.96 -14.36 -8.82
N ASP A 108 13.10 -13.71 -8.66
CA ASP A 108 13.43 -12.84 -7.53
C ASP A 108 13.08 -11.34 -7.76
N LYS A 109 12.25 -11.05 -8.77
CA LYS A 109 11.91 -9.68 -9.17
C LYS A 109 10.40 -9.44 -9.14
N ILE A 110 10.03 -8.19 -8.86
CA ILE A 110 8.66 -7.68 -8.98
C ILE A 110 8.39 -7.42 -10.46
N ALA A 111 7.55 -8.25 -11.08
CA ALA A 111 7.15 -8.10 -12.48
C ALA A 111 5.94 -7.15 -12.62
N ALA A 112 5.06 -7.12 -11.63
CA ALA A 112 3.97 -6.17 -11.57
C ALA A 112 3.74 -5.68 -10.14
N ALA A 113 3.38 -4.40 -10.01
CA ALA A 113 3.00 -3.79 -8.75
C ALA A 113 1.73 -2.97 -8.92
N ARG A 114 0.78 -3.14 -8.01
CA ARG A 114 -0.41 -2.29 -7.87
C ARG A 114 -0.36 -1.63 -6.51
N VAL A 115 -0.34 -0.30 -6.51
CA VAL A 115 -0.19 0.47 -5.27
C VAL A 115 -1.42 1.33 -5.06
N TYR A 116 -2.01 1.21 -3.90
CA TYR A 116 -3.17 1.99 -3.46
C TYR A 116 -2.79 2.85 -2.26
N CYS A 117 -3.12 4.13 -2.33
CA CYS A 117 -2.81 5.10 -1.28
C CYS A 117 -4.10 5.76 -0.79
N ALA A 118 -4.34 5.69 0.52
CA ALA A 118 -5.48 6.34 1.15
C ALA A 118 -5.36 7.88 1.23
N GLY A 119 -4.17 8.42 0.94
CA GLY A 119 -3.87 9.85 1.10
C GLY A 119 -3.44 10.22 2.52
N LEU A 120 -3.16 11.51 2.70
CA LEU A 120 -2.75 12.07 3.99
C LEU A 120 -3.98 12.51 4.78
N HIS A 121 -4.10 12.00 5.99
CA HIS A 121 -5.17 12.30 6.92
C HIS A 121 -4.59 12.68 8.28
N THR A 122 -5.33 13.45 9.08
CA THR A 122 -4.96 13.69 10.48
C THR A 122 -5.14 12.43 11.31
N GLU A 123 -6.14 11.64 10.95
CA GLU A 123 -6.48 10.35 11.54
C GLU A 123 -7.32 9.54 10.56
N PHE A 124 -7.47 8.24 10.79
CA PHE A 124 -8.46 7.38 10.12
C PHE A 124 -9.56 7.02 11.13
N PRO A 125 -10.56 7.88 11.35
CA PRO A 125 -11.62 7.59 12.30
C PRO A 125 -12.47 6.43 11.81
N GLU A 126 -12.96 5.64 12.74
CA GLU A 126 -13.93 4.60 12.44
C GLU A 126 -15.23 5.25 11.90
N VAL A 127 -15.74 4.68 10.82
CA VAL A 127 -16.94 5.22 10.17
C VAL A 127 -18.18 4.64 10.82
N ASP A 128 -19.05 5.52 11.34
CA ASP A 128 -20.40 5.14 11.73
C ASP A 128 -21.25 4.89 10.48
N LEU A 129 -21.46 3.60 10.18
CA LEU A 129 -22.18 3.15 9.00
C LEU A 129 -23.62 3.69 8.93
N GLU A 130 -24.33 3.74 10.07
CA GLU A 130 -25.70 4.22 10.11
C GLU A 130 -25.78 5.73 9.84
N LYS A 131 -24.84 6.49 10.38
CA LYS A 131 -24.71 7.92 10.08
C LYS A 131 -24.44 8.17 8.61
N GLN A 132 -23.53 7.38 7.99
CA GLN A 132 -23.21 7.47 6.57
C GLN A 132 -24.40 7.11 5.68
N ARG A 133 -25.17 6.09 6.03
CA ARG A 133 -26.37 5.69 5.28
C ARG A 133 -27.42 6.81 5.29
N ARG A 134 -27.65 7.46 6.43
CA ARG A 134 -28.56 8.59 6.53
C ARG A 134 -28.12 9.77 5.69
N GLN A 135 -26.84 10.13 5.74
CA GLN A 135 -26.27 11.25 4.98
C GLN A 135 -26.36 11.05 3.46
N LYS A 136 -26.21 9.82 2.98
CA LYS A 136 -26.28 9.47 1.55
C LYS A 136 -27.70 9.18 1.05
N GLY A 137 -28.72 9.39 1.86
CA GLY A 137 -30.12 9.08 1.49
C GLY A 137 -30.41 7.60 1.33
N LEU A 138 -29.51 6.73 1.79
CA LEU A 138 -29.65 5.26 1.68
C LEU A 138 -30.42 4.64 2.85
N GLY A 139 -31.02 5.44 3.70
CA GLY A 139 -31.73 5.00 4.91
C GLY A 139 -32.97 4.12 4.66
N GLY A 140 -33.46 4.04 3.42
CA GLY A 140 -34.60 3.19 3.04
C GLY A 140 -34.23 1.80 2.50
N LEU A 141 -32.95 1.51 2.29
CA LEU A 141 -32.53 0.19 1.84
C LEU A 141 -32.45 -0.76 3.04
N LYS A 142 -33.34 -1.74 3.09
CA LYS A 142 -33.22 -2.83 4.07
C LYS A 142 -31.84 -3.47 3.93
N PRO A 143 -31.15 -3.75 5.06
CA PRO A 143 -29.91 -4.52 4.99
C PRO A 143 -30.18 -5.84 4.27
N ALA A 144 -29.28 -6.22 3.37
CA ALA A 144 -29.34 -7.55 2.75
C ALA A 144 -29.36 -8.57 3.90
N PRO A 145 -30.22 -9.61 3.84
CA PRO A 145 -30.25 -10.63 4.86
C PRO A 145 -28.83 -11.21 4.98
N SER A 146 -28.31 -11.23 6.19
CA SER A 146 -27.05 -11.87 6.51
C SER A 146 -27.19 -13.36 6.16
N SER A 147 -26.68 -13.75 5.01
CA SER A 147 -26.69 -15.13 4.56
C SER A 147 -25.52 -15.85 5.24
N PRO A 148 -25.76 -16.78 6.15
CA PRO A 148 -24.72 -17.66 6.64
C PRO A 148 -24.48 -18.73 5.56
N ARG A 149 -23.77 -18.40 4.51
CA ARG A 149 -23.21 -19.44 3.65
C ARG A 149 -21.90 -19.90 4.27
N ALA A 150 -22.01 -20.85 5.17
CA ALA A 150 -20.95 -21.77 5.45
C ALA A 150 -20.59 -22.48 4.14
N ILE A 151 -19.44 -22.15 3.58
CA ILE A 151 -18.85 -22.94 2.50
C ILE A 151 -18.35 -24.22 3.14
N ALA A 152 -19.13 -25.29 3.03
CA ALA A 152 -18.67 -26.64 3.37
C ALA A 152 -17.58 -27.01 2.35
N VAL A 153 -16.33 -26.94 2.76
CA VAL A 153 -15.20 -27.54 2.02
C VAL A 153 -15.38 -29.05 2.16
N LYS A 154 -15.85 -29.70 1.09
CA LYS A 154 -15.75 -31.16 0.99
C LYS A 154 -14.27 -31.50 0.82
N ALA A 155 -13.72 -32.17 1.83
CA ALA A 155 -12.45 -32.88 1.72
C ALA A 155 -12.65 -34.05 0.74
N VAL A 156 -11.76 -34.17 -0.25
CA VAL A 156 -11.54 -35.35 -1.08
C VAL A 156 -10.18 -35.89 -0.72
#